data_ec0b101433d2e1f732d9896d1af0e80d
#
_entry.id   ec0b101433d2e1f732d9896d1af0e80d
#
_cell.length_a   1.000
_cell.length_b   1.000
_cell.length_c   1.000
_cell.angle_alpha   90.00
_cell.angle_beta   90.00
_cell.angle_gamma   90.00
#
_symmetry.space_group_name_H-M   'P 1'
#
loop_
_entity.id
_entity.type
_entity.pdbx_description
1 polymer ?
#
loop_
_entity_poly.entity_id
_entity_poly.type
_entity_poly.pdbx_seq_one_letter_code
_entity_poly.pdbx_strand_id
1 'polypeptide(L)'
;KDLSINSWIKLKDYSTSTQVTWTPNKSGKYLIGVHIKDKYSTEKLDNYKYVEYNVKLSKKAVISNLEVSLNGKIITNNQLDAGKTYSIKACGESLNGVLYEYWIKDLSINSWIKLKDYSTSTQVTWTPNKAGKYLIGVHAKDKYSNERLDNYKYVEYSVKGGLIKTIVLDAGHGGRDSGAVSSAATRNIHEADIVQKITIKLGNLLKSKGYNVIYTRDKIDLYNYPSITQNLEDRINVANSIKADLFMSIHADSADSSSANGYGAHYSTYRPNLDNSGVYKEGDVWYDRTPCDAALKSKVLSQLIVNEMSSLGGSNRGIEDHNLYVTRNALMPSVLVETGFVSNDTEVRKLNSDSYQNQIAQKLYNAVTKLFSM
;
A
#
# COMPACT_ATOMS: atom_id res chain seq x y z
N LYS A 1 -2.13 -48.05 -28.09
CA LYS A 1 -3.52 -48.39 -27.72
C LYS A 1 -4.17 -47.19 -27.06
N ASP A 2 -5.33 -46.77 -27.56
CA ASP A 2 -6.18 -45.83 -26.85
C ASP A 2 -6.99 -46.64 -25.80
N LEU A 3 -6.79 -46.29 -24.52
CA LEU A 3 -7.42 -47.03 -23.43
C LEU A 3 -8.91 -46.68 -23.26
N SER A 4 -9.35 -45.53 -23.77
CA SER A 4 -10.74 -45.07 -23.65
C SER A 4 -11.70 -45.89 -24.55
N ILE A 5 -11.20 -46.33 -25.72
CA ILE A 5 -11.96 -47.10 -26.71
C ILE A 5 -11.38 -48.50 -26.92
N ASN A 6 -10.40 -48.87 -26.11
CA ASN A 6 -9.71 -50.18 -26.13
C ASN A 6 -9.15 -50.55 -27.51
N SER A 7 -8.77 -49.60 -28.36
CA SER A 7 -8.34 -49.78 -29.76
C SER A 7 -6.82 -49.63 -29.92
N TRP A 8 -6.20 -50.48 -30.73
CA TRP A 8 -4.82 -50.43 -31.10
C TRP A 8 -4.65 -49.73 -32.48
N ILE A 9 -3.64 -48.85 -32.56
CA ILE A 9 -3.17 -48.24 -33.80
C ILE A 9 -1.73 -48.68 -34.00
N LYS A 10 -1.45 -49.32 -35.14
CA LYS A 10 -0.07 -49.67 -35.51
C LYS A 10 0.61 -48.43 -36.04
N LEU A 11 1.73 -48.06 -35.43
CA LEU A 11 2.54 -46.89 -35.83
C LEU A 11 3.59 -47.26 -36.86
N LYS A 12 4.14 -48.48 -36.79
CA LYS A 12 5.20 -48.98 -37.69
C LYS A 12 5.22 -50.50 -37.70
N ASP A 13 5.54 -51.07 -38.84
CA ASP A 13 5.83 -52.51 -38.98
C ASP A 13 7.23 -52.82 -38.46
N TYR A 14 7.52 -54.15 -38.30
CA TYR A 14 8.84 -54.60 -37.91
C TYR A 14 9.94 -54.03 -38.85
N SER A 15 10.92 -53.45 -38.26
CA SER A 15 12.06 -52.85 -38.97
C SER A 15 13.25 -52.70 -37.98
N THR A 16 14.42 -52.43 -38.50
CA THR A 16 15.62 -52.14 -37.74
C THR A 16 15.63 -50.74 -37.13
N SER A 17 14.64 -49.92 -37.42
CA SER A 17 14.57 -48.54 -36.89
C SER A 17 14.17 -48.55 -35.40
N THR A 18 14.94 -47.85 -34.60
CA THR A 18 14.73 -47.69 -33.16
C THR A 18 13.80 -46.56 -32.80
N GLN A 19 13.28 -45.78 -33.77
CA GLN A 19 12.45 -44.61 -33.55
C GLN A 19 11.19 -44.62 -34.42
N VAL A 20 10.09 -44.11 -33.88
CA VAL A 20 8.84 -43.82 -34.55
C VAL A 20 8.24 -42.53 -33.92
N THR A 21 7.69 -41.69 -34.75
CA THR A 21 6.98 -40.49 -34.31
C THR A 21 5.49 -40.76 -34.25
N TRP A 22 4.85 -40.32 -33.20
CA TRP A 22 3.42 -40.38 -33.05
C TRP A 22 2.89 -39.02 -32.49
N THR A 23 1.87 -38.44 -33.13
CA THR A 23 1.20 -37.21 -32.70
C THR A 23 -0.22 -37.55 -32.32
N PRO A 24 -0.55 -37.55 -31.01
CA PRO A 24 -1.91 -37.77 -30.56
C PRO A 24 -2.82 -36.61 -30.94
N ASN A 25 -4.03 -36.89 -31.36
CA ASN A 25 -5.06 -35.90 -31.73
C ASN A 25 -6.23 -35.81 -30.73
N LYS A 26 -6.19 -36.59 -29.66
CA LYS A 26 -7.16 -36.58 -28.55
C LYS A 26 -6.47 -36.69 -27.20
N SER A 27 -7.03 -36.00 -26.21
CA SER A 27 -6.64 -36.25 -24.82
C SER A 27 -7.11 -37.61 -24.35
N GLY A 28 -6.35 -38.26 -23.49
CA GLY A 28 -6.70 -39.58 -22.97
C GLY A 28 -5.51 -40.35 -22.44
N LYS A 29 -5.79 -41.56 -21.99
CA LYS A 29 -4.76 -42.52 -21.56
C LYS A 29 -4.41 -43.44 -22.73
N TYR A 30 -3.15 -43.56 -22.98
CA TYR A 30 -2.60 -44.38 -24.08
C TYR A 30 -1.56 -45.34 -23.54
N LEU A 31 -1.60 -46.55 -24.04
CA LEU A 31 -0.55 -47.55 -23.85
C LEU A 31 0.31 -47.58 -25.10
N ILE A 32 1.56 -47.12 -25.02
CA ILE A 32 2.54 -47.19 -26.11
C ILE A 32 3.31 -48.47 -25.91
N GLY A 33 3.38 -49.25 -26.98
CA GLY A 33 4.04 -50.54 -26.95
C GLY A 33 5.05 -50.70 -28.08
N VAL A 34 6.14 -51.38 -27.77
CA VAL A 34 7.08 -51.90 -28.74
C VAL A 34 7.09 -53.42 -28.65
N HIS A 35 7.00 -54.05 -29.83
CA HIS A 35 7.22 -55.48 -30.03
C HIS A 35 8.54 -55.68 -30.69
N ILE A 36 9.35 -56.63 -30.26
CA ILE A 36 10.60 -56.99 -30.91
C ILE A 36 10.56 -58.44 -31.35
N LYS A 37 11.27 -58.76 -32.40
CA LYS A 37 11.39 -60.06 -33.00
C LYS A 37 12.78 -60.24 -33.62
N ASP A 38 13.41 -61.36 -33.41
CA ASP A 38 14.62 -61.74 -34.16
C ASP A 38 14.25 -61.88 -35.63
N LYS A 39 15.20 -61.54 -36.50
CA LYS A 39 15.02 -61.61 -37.98
C LYS A 39 14.59 -62.99 -38.48
N TYR A 40 15.09 -64.03 -37.82
CA TYR A 40 14.85 -65.43 -38.21
C TYR A 40 13.83 -66.14 -37.34
N SER A 41 13.27 -65.48 -36.32
CA SER A 41 12.24 -66.07 -35.45
C SER A 41 10.98 -66.37 -36.26
N THR A 42 10.39 -67.54 -36.03
CA THR A 42 9.08 -67.91 -36.56
C THR A 42 7.92 -67.49 -35.71
N GLU A 43 8.17 -66.99 -34.51
CA GLU A 43 7.18 -66.56 -33.57
C GLU A 43 6.54 -65.24 -34.03
N LYS A 44 5.31 -64.98 -33.55
CA LYS A 44 4.59 -63.75 -33.86
C LYS A 44 5.31 -62.53 -33.29
N LEU A 45 5.93 -62.66 -32.11
CA LEU A 45 6.82 -61.67 -31.44
C LEU A 45 7.67 -62.43 -30.41
N ASP A 46 8.89 -61.97 -30.12
CA ASP A 46 9.78 -62.58 -29.15
C ASP A 46 9.70 -61.91 -27.79
N ASN A 47 9.52 -60.60 -27.79
CA ASN A 47 9.38 -59.83 -26.57
C ASN A 47 8.60 -58.50 -26.81
N TYR A 48 8.11 -57.90 -25.73
CA TYR A 48 7.39 -56.62 -25.80
C TYR A 48 7.57 -55.81 -24.54
N LYS A 49 7.34 -54.49 -24.68
CA LYS A 49 7.26 -53.57 -23.55
C LYS A 49 6.13 -52.54 -23.82
N TYR A 50 5.33 -52.29 -22.78
CA TYR A 50 4.28 -51.28 -22.80
C TYR A 50 4.53 -50.24 -21.72
N VAL A 51 4.22 -48.97 -22.05
CA VAL A 51 4.27 -47.84 -21.10
C VAL A 51 2.99 -47.01 -21.26
N GLU A 52 2.34 -46.73 -20.14
CA GLU A 52 1.15 -45.87 -20.12
C GLU A 52 1.53 -44.39 -20.14
N TYR A 53 0.86 -43.64 -20.99
CA TYR A 53 1.00 -42.19 -21.08
C TYR A 53 -0.35 -41.52 -20.97
N ASN A 54 -0.37 -40.38 -20.26
CA ASN A 54 -1.53 -39.50 -20.14
C ASN A 54 -1.34 -38.31 -21.08
N VAL A 55 -2.11 -38.27 -22.17
CA VAL A 55 -2.06 -37.20 -23.16
C VAL A 55 -3.08 -36.14 -22.79
N LYS A 56 -2.61 -34.91 -22.69
CA LYS A 56 -3.44 -33.73 -22.48
C LYS A 56 -3.21 -32.79 -23.66
N LEU A 57 -4.23 -32.60 -24.49
CA LEU A 57 -4.16 -31.61 -25.55
C LEU A 57 -4.49 -30.23 -24.99
N SER A 58 -3.81 -29.21 -25.45
CA SER A 58 -4.15 -27.81 -25.22
C SER A 58 -4.63 -27.18 -26.52
N LYS A 59 -5.56 -26.26 -26.42
CA LYS A 59 -5.94 -25.34 -27.47
C LYS A 59 -5.63 -23.95 -26.98
N LYS A 60 -5.00 -23.12 -27.82
CA LYS A 60 -4.69 -21.74 -27.43
C LYS A 60 -5.91 -21.04 -26.83
N ALA A 61 -5.72 -20.46 -25.66
CA ALA A 61 -6.75 -19.65 -25.02
C ALA A 61 -7.03 -18.40 -25.87
N VAL A 62 -8.28 -17.95 -25.84
CA VAL A 62 -8.72 -16.71 -26.48
C VAL A 62 -9.35 -15.82 -25.44
N ILE A 63 -8.95 -14.56 -25.38
CA ILE A 63 -9.57 -13.54 -24.52
C ILE A 63 -10.70 -12.87 -25.29
N SER A 64 -11.93 -13.03 -24.83
CA SER A 64 -13.10 -12.39 -25.42
C SER A 64 -13.28 -10.97 -24.91
N ASN A 65 -13.05 -10.73 -23.61
CA ASN A 65 -13.26 -9.42 -23.01
C ASN A 65 -12.25 -9.09 -21.90
N LEU A 66 -12.00 -7.77 -21.72
CA LEU A 66 -11.28 -7.19 -20.59
C LEU A 66 -12.03 -5.92 -20.18
N GLU A 67 -12.53 -5.90 -18.96
CA GLU A 67 -13.35 -4.84 -18.39
C GLU A 67 -12.69 -4.25 -17.15
N VAL A 68 -12.85 -2.94 -16.97
CA VAL A 68 -12.50 -2.22 -15.74
C VAL A 68 -13.78 -1.61 -15.16
N SER A 69 -14.01 -1.79 -13.88
CA SER A 69 -15.22 -1.28 -13.21
C SER A 69 -14.91 -0.67 -11.85
N LEU A 70 -15.74 0.28 -11.44
CA LEU A 70 -15.74 0.89 -10.11
C LEU A 70 -17.10 0.63 -9.45
N ASN A 71 -17.13 -0.02 -8.30
CA ASN A 71 -18.37 -0.37 -7.56
C ASN A 71 -19.41 -1.07 -8.47
N GLY A 72 -18.94 -1.98 -9.34
CA GLY A 72 -19.77 -2.73 -10.27
C GLY A 72 -20.15 -2.00 -11.57
N LYS A 73 -19.87 -0.70 -11.70
CA LYS A 73 -20.15 0.07 -12.92
C LYS A 73 -18.94 0.03 -13.86
N ILE A 74 -19.13 -0.44 -15.08
CA ILE A 74 -18.07 -0.52 -16.11
C ILE A 74 -17.65 0.89 -16.54
N ILE A 75 -16.33 1.09 -16.67
CA ILE A 75 -15.73 2.33 -17.16
C ILE A 75 -15.62 2.26 -18.69
N THR A 76 -16.42 3.05 -19.39
CA THR A 76 -16.49 3.05 -20.87
C THR A 76 -15.67 4.16 -21.53
N ASN A 77 -15.29 5.20 -20.77
CA ASN A 77 -14.57 6.37 -21.28
C ASN A 77 -13.04 6.26 -21.09
N ASN A 78 -12.53 5.12 -20.60
CA ASN A 78 -11.13 4.86 -20.31
C ASN A 78 -10.49 5.91 -19.37
N GLN A 79 -11.29 6.53 -18.48
CA GLN A 79 -10.81 7.49 -17.50
C GLN A 79 -11.00 6.95 -16.07
N LEU A 80 -9.94 6.96 -15.30
CA LEU A 80 -9.89 6.52 -13.91
C LEU A 80 -9.45 7.69 -13.03
N ASP A 81 -9.79 7.63 -11.74
CA ASP A 81 -9.31 8.57 -10.73
C ASP A 81 -8.24 7.88 -9.86
N ALA A 82 -7.15 8.58 -9.57
CA ALA A 82 -6.17 8.09 -8.58
C ALA A 82 -6.85 7.93 -7.20
N GLY A 83 -6.43 6.92 -6.44
CA GLY A 83 -6.98 6.61 -5.12
C GLY A 83 -8.26 5.78 -5.09
N LYS A 84 -8.87 5.51 -6.22
CA LYS A 84 -10.02 4.64 -6.33
C LYS A 84 -9.59 3.21 -6.64
N THR A 85 -10.19 2.22 -5.98
CA THR A 85 -9.92 0.80 -6.25
C THR A 85 -10.85 0.29 -7.35
N TYR A 86 -10.25 -0.10 -8.47
CA TYR A 86 -10.96 -0.65 -9.63
C TYR A 86 -10.87 -2.17 -9.65
N SER A 87 -11.94 -2.80 -10.11
CA SER A 87 -11.95 -4.21 -10.47
C SER A 87 -11.62 -4.37 -11.94
N ILE A 88 -10.66 -5.23 -12.27
CA ILE A 88 -10.25 -5.60 -13.62
C ILE A 88 -10.69 -7.05 -13.83
N LYS A 89 -11.59 -7.28 -14.79
CA LYS A 89 -12.16 -8.59 -15.10
C LYS A 89 -11.85 -8.98 -16.52
N ALA A 90 -11.40 -10.22 -16.72
CA ALA A 90 -11.17 -10.81 -18.03
C ALA A 90 -12.12 -12.00 -18.26
N CYS A 91 -12.55 -12.17 -19.50
CA CYS A 91 -13.29 -13.35 -19.97
C CYS A 91 -12.54 -13.96 -21.14
N GLY A 92 -12.52 -15.28 -21.19
CA GLY A 92 -11.88 -16.02 -22.28
C GLY A 92 -12.26 -17.48 -22.24
N GLU A 93 -11.90 -18.21 -23.26
CA GLU A 93 -12.18 -19.62 -23.41
C GLU A 93 -10.96 -20.41 -23.87
N SER A 94 -10.88 -21.67 -23.46
CA SER A 94 -9.93 -22.65 -23.94
C SER A 94 -10.48 -24.07 -23.74
N LEU A 95 -9.77 -25.07 -24.21
CA LEU A 95 -10.20 -26.47 -24.10
C LEU A 95 -10.27 -26.98 -22.66
N ASN A 96 -9.31 -26.57 -21.81
CA ASN A 96 -9.11 -27.13 -20.47
C ASN A 96 -9.26 -26.11 -19.35
N GLY A 97 -9.81 -24.94 -19.65
CA GLY A 97 -9.92 -23.80 -18.75
C GLY A 97 -8.75 -22.84 -18.87
N VAL A 98 -9.06 -21.56 -18.75
CA VAL A 98 -8.12 -20.46 -18.95
C VAL A 98 -7.42 -20.12 -17.66
N LEU A 99 -6.09 -19.92 -17.72
CA LEU A 99 -5.29 -19.28 -16.69
C LEU A 99 -5.04 -17.84 -17.12
N TYR A 100 -5.27 -16.89 -16.21
CA TYR A 100 -5.09 -15.45 -16.42
C TYR A 100 -3.95 -14.92 -15.55
N GLU A 101 -3.13 -14.03 -16.14
CA GLU A 101 -2.10 -13.25 -15.48
C GLU A 101 -2.37 -11.75 -15.76
N TYR A 102 -2.33 -10.90 -14.73
CA TYR A 102 -2.72 -9.49 -14.85
C TYR A 102 -1.53 -8.54 -14.66
N TRP A 103 -1.50 -7.49 -15.47
CA TRP A 103 -0.41 -6.53 -15.54
C TRP A 103 -0.90 -5.10 -15.66
N ILE A 104 -0.12 -4.17 -15.11
CA ILE A 104 -0.22 -2.72 -15.37
C ILE A 104 1.10 -2.25 -15.93
N LYS A 105 1.07 -1.45 -17.00
CA LYS A 105 2.24 -0.72 -17.48
C LYS A 105 2.05 0.76 -17.23
N ASP A 106 2.97 1.38 -16.50
CA ASP A 106 3.07 2.84 -16.42
C ASP A 106 3.79 3.34 -17.67
N LEU A 107 3.10 4.08 -18.52
CA LEU A 107 3.64 4.57 -19.79
C LEU A 107 4.62 5.73 -19.60
N SER A 108 4.57 6.44 -18.47
CA SER A 108 5.47 7.57 -18.19
C SER A 108 6.90 7.14 -17.91
N ILE A 109 7.10 5.97 -17.31
CA ILE A 109 8.40 5.41 -16.94
C ILE A 109 8.68 4.09 -17.66
N ASN A 110 7.81 3.68 -18.58
CA ASN A 110 7.88 2.44 -19.35
C ASN A 110 8.07 1.17 -18.50
N SER A 111 7.47 1.13 -17.30
CA SER A 111 7.63 0.05 -16.33
C SER A 111 6.39 -0.82 -16.20
N TRP A 112 6.59 -2.14 -16.08
CA TRP A 112 5.54 -3.11 -15.85
C TRP A 112 5.42 -3.50 -14.37
N ILE A 113 4.20 -3.59 -13.88
CA ILE A 113 3.84 -4.06 -12.55
C ILE A 113 2.93 -5.28 -12.74
N LYS A 114 3.32 -6.42 -12.20
CA LYS A 114 2.47 -7.60 -12.15
C LYS A 114 1.49 -7.47 -11.00
N LEU A 115 0.20 -7.59 -11.29
CA LEU A 115 -0.86 -7.59 -10.27
C LEU A 115 -1.16 -9.00 -9.76
N LYS A 116 -1.07 -10.01 -10.64
CA LYS A 116 -1.38 -11.39 -10.29
C LYS A 116 -0.70 -12.36 -11.24
N ASP A 117 -0.14 -13.44 -10.70
CA ASP A 117 0.38 -14.56 -11.48
C ASP A 117 -0.75 -15.43 -12.07
N TYR A 118 -0.39 -16.28 -13.04
CA TYR A 118 -1.32 -17.19 -13.70
C TYR A 118 -2.18 -17.96 -12.70
N SER A 119 -3.47 -17.79 -12.81
CA SER A 119 -4.49 -18.45 -11.98
C SER A 119 -5.82 -18.56 -12.73
N THR A 120 -6.75 -19.32 -12.19
CA THR A 120 -8.13 -19.41 -12.71
C THR A 120 -8.98 -18.19 -12.38
N SER A 121 -8.45 -17.24 -11.60
CA SER A 121 -9.19 -16.04 -11.20
C SER A 121 -9.43 -15.13 -12.39
N THR A 122 -10.69 -14.89 -12.70
CA THR A 122 -11.12 -13.98 -13.76
C THR A 122 -11.06 -12.51 -13.37
N GLN A 123 -10.63 -12.19 -12.13
CA GLN A 123 -10.69 -10.84 -11.60
C GLN A 123 -9.50 -10.52 -10.70
N VAL A 124 -9.06 -9.25 -10.73
CA VAL A 124 -8.08 -8.64 -9.83
C VAL A 124 -8.48 -7.21 -9.53
N THR A 125 -7.97 -6.63 -8.45
CA THR A 125 -8.16 -5.21 -8.15
C THR A 125 -6.87 -4.41 -8.34
N TRP A 126 -7.01 -3.13 -8.71
CA TRP A 126 -5.93 -2.18 -8.82
C TRP A 126 -6.35 -0.80 -8.34
N THR A 127 -5.47 -0.14 -7.57
CA THR A 127 -5.65 1.24 -7.10
C THR A 127 -4.51 2.09 -7.67
N PRO A 128 -4.72 2.87 -8.72
CA PRO A 128 -3.70 3.80 -9.20
C PRO A 128 -3.39 4.85 -8.15
N ASN A 129 -2.11 5.14 -7.92
CA ASN A 129 -1.66 6.10 -6.92
C ASN A 129 -1.20 7.45 -7.49
N LYS A 130 -1.12 7.60 -8.81
CA LYS A 130 -0.77 8.87 -9.47
C LYS A 130 -1.48 9.01 -10.80
N ALA A 131 -1.65 10.27 -11.24
CA ALA A 131 -2.11 10.59 -12.59
C ALA A 131 -1.10 10.10 -13.64
N GLY A 132 -1.60 9.73 -14.80
CA GLY A 132 -0.77 9.24 -15.89
C GLY A 132 -1.56 8.38 -16.89
N LYS A 133 -0.83 7.86 -17.88
CA LYS A 133 -1.35 6.88 -18.84
C LYS A 133 -0.84 5.50 -18.49
N TYR A 134 -1.73 4.54 -18.48
CA TYR A 134 -1.44 3.15 -18.11
C TYR A 134 -2.03 2.19 -19.13
N LEU A 135 -1.32 1.10 -19.44
CA LEU A 135 -1.93 -0.06 -20.07
C LEU A 135 -2.36 -1.05 -18.99
N ILE A 136 -3.64 -1.37 -18.97
CA ILE A 136 -4.18 -2.48 -18.17
C ILE A 136 -4.17 -3.70 -19.08
N GLY A 137 -3.54 -4.77 -18.63
CA GLY A 137 -3.28 -5.94 -19.45
C GLY A 137 -3.67 -7.25 -18.79
N VAL A 138 -4.07 -8.19 -19.63
CA VAL A 138 -4.26 -9.58 -19.25
C VAL A 138 -3.57 -10.48 -20.26
N HIS A 139 -2.83 -11.45 -19.76
CA HIS A 139 -2.32 -12.60 -20.50
C HIS A 139 -3.18 -13.82 -20.19
N ALA A 140 -3.43 -14.65 -21.18
CA ALA A 140 -4.18 -15.87 -21.00
C ALA A 140 -3.46 -17.05 -21.63
N LYS A 141 -3.60 -18.22 -21.00
CA LYS A 141 -3.20 -19.50 -21.60
C LYS A 141 -4.11 -20.64 -21.17
N ASP A 142 -4.18 -21.67 -22.02
CA ASP A 142 -4.82 -22.93 -21.63
C ASP A 142 -4.09 -23.55 -20.45
N LYS A 143 -4.81 -24.18 -19.53
CA LYS A 143 -4.25 -24.83 -18.35
C LYS A 143 -3.10 -25.78 -18.63
N TYR A 144 -3.08 -26.41 -19.80
CA TYR A 144 -2.05 -27.35 -20.23
C TYR A 144 -1.15 -26.84 -21.35
N SER A 145 -1.27 -25.56 -21.70
CA SER A 145 -0.34 -24.93 -22.66
C SER A 145 1.07 -24.83 -22.06
N ASN A 146 2.05 -25.23 -22.84
CA ASN A 146 3.48 -25.08 -22.51
C ASN A 146 4.04 -23.71 -22.92
N GLU A 147 3.25 -22.91 -23.64
CA GLU A 147 3.64 -21.57 -24.05
C GLU A 147 3.67 -20.62 -22.84
N ARG A 148 4.48 -19.56 -22.94
CA ARG A 148 4.50 -18.50 -21.94
C ARG A 148 3.13 -17.84 -21.84
N LEU A 149 2.47 -17.60 -22.97
CA LEU A 149 1.09 -17.15 -23.10
C LEU A 149 0.52 -17.61 -24.44
N ASP A 150 -0.79 -17.80 -24.52
CA ASP A 150 -1.50 -18.12 -25.76
C ASP A 150 -2.10 -16.87 -26.41
N ASN A 151 -2.57 -15.94 -25.57
CA ASN A 151 -3.25 -14.71 -25.99
C ASN A 151 -3.04 -13.60 -24.97
N TYR A 152 -3.20 -12.34 -25.39
CA TYR A 152 -3.16 -11.17 -24.52
C TYR A 152 -4.11 -10.09 -24.99
N LYS A 153 -4.50 -9.22 -24.06
CA LYS A 153 -5.26 -8.00 -24.36
C LYS A 153 -4.79 -6.87 -23.48
N TYR A 154 -4.57 -5.69 -24.08
CA TYR A 154 -4.20 -4.47 -23.39
C TYR A 154 -5.19 -3.36 -23.74
N VAL A 155 -5.54 -2.54 -22.75
CA VAL A 155 -6.37 -1.35 -22.92
C VAL A 155 -5.71 -0.18 -22.22
N GLU A 156 -5.55 0.95 -22.92
CA GLU A 156 -5.02 2.18 -22.34
C GLU A 156 -6.09 2.89 -21.52
N TYR A 157 -5.70 3.31 -20.32
CA TYR A 157 -6.50 4.14 -19.42
C TYR A 157 -5.72 5.38 -19.02
N SER A 158 -6.43 6.52 -18.96
CA SER A 158 -5.91 7.75 -18.39
C SER A 158 -6.37 7.87 -16.94
N VAL A 159 -5.44 7.94 -16.01
CA VAL A 159 -5.72 8.20 -14.59
C VAL A 159 -5.64 9.69 -14.34
N LYS A 160 -6.71 10.27 -13.80
CA LYS A 160 -6.79 11.68 -13.36
C LYS A 160 -6.57 11.78 -11.85
N GLY A 161 -6.25 12.99 -11.37
CA GLY A 161 -6.00 13.28 -9.96
C GLY A 161 -4.50 13.41 -9.67
N GLY A 162 -4.18 14.06 -8.55
CA GLY A 162 -2.80 14.22 -8.09
C GLY A 162 -2.20 12.91 -7.58
N LEU A 163 -0.89 12.96 -7.31
CA LEU A 163 -0.23 11.93 -6.50
C LEU A 163 -1.02 11.75 -5.20
N ILE A 164 -1.35 10.49 -4.87
CA ILE A 164 -1.88 10.20 -3.54
C ILE A 164 -0.80 10.53 -2.53
N LYS A 165 -1.06 11.56 -1.74
CA LYS A 165 -0.15 11.96 -0.69
C LYS A 165 -0.12 10.92 0.42
N THR A 166 1.09 10.52 0.82
CA THR A 166 1.34 9.64 1.95
C THR A 166 1.60 10.48 3.18
N ILE A 167 0.78 10.29 4.20
CA ILE A 167 0.84 11.02 5.47
C ILE A 167 1.18 10.02 6.56
N VAL A 168 2.21 10.29 7.32
CA VAL A 168 2.51 9.54 8.54
C VAL A 168 1.97 10.33 9.74
N LEU A 169 1.09 9.69 10.48
CA LEU A 169 0.52 10.21 11.72
C LEU A 169 1.19 9.51 12.91
N ASP A 170 1.72 10.31 13.80
CA ASP A 170 2.37 9.88 15.02
C ASP A 170 1.52 10.27 16.21
N ALA A 171 1.01 9.28 16.95
CA ALA A 171 0.43 9.52 18.26
C ALA A 171 1.57 9.54 19.28
N GLY A 172 1.82 10.69 19.89
CA GLY A 172 2.87 10.85 20.90
C GLY A 172 2.77 9.80 22.02
N HIS A 173 3.90 9.53 22.70
CA HIS A 173 3.94 8.58 23.82
C HIS A 173 3.49 7.14 23.46
N GLY A 174 3.05 6.36 24.41
CA GLY A 174 2.54 4.99 24.23
C GLY A 174 3.45 3.92 24.83
N GLY A 175 2.93 2.71 24.96
CA GLY A 175 3.62 1.63 25.65
C GLY A 175 3.82 1.92 27.14
N ARG A 176 5.07 1.99 27.60
CA ARG A 176 5.40 2.34 28.99
C ARG A 176 5.41 3.86 29.25
N ASP A 177 5.36 4.66 28.22
CA ASP A 177 5.33 6.11 28.30
C ASP A 177 3.87 6.59 28.22
N SER A 178 3.32 6.96 29.36
CA SER A 178 1.95 7.49 29.44
C SER A 178 1.82 8.91 28.91
N GLY A 179 2.94 9.62 28.69
CA GLY A 179 2.94 11.07 28.56
C GLY A 179 2.49 11.75 29.85
N ALA A 180 1.98 12.95 29.74
CA ALA A 180 1.38 13.68 30.84
C ALA A 180 0.18 12.92 31.43
N VAL A 181 0.00 13.03 32.76
CA VAL A 181 -1.12 12.39 33.47
C VAL A 181 -1.93 13.48 34.19
N SER A 182 -3.21 13.47 33.93
CA SER A 182 -4.12 14.44 34.57
C SER A 182 -4.25 14.24 36.09
N SER A 183 -4.83 15.22 36.79
CA SER A 183 -5.06 15.12 38.22
C SER A 183 -5.94 13.92 38.60
N ALA A 184 -5.86 13.51 39.89
CA ALA A 184 -6.75 12.49 40.44
C ALA A 184 -8.24 12.87 40.34
N ALA A 185 -8.56 14.18 40.40
CA ALA A 185 -9.91 14.70 40.21
C ALA A 185 -10.50 14.42 38.84
N THR A 186 -9.66 14.21 37.84
CA THR A 186 -10.03 13.83 36.48
C THR A 186 -9.72 12.36 36.18
N ARG A 187 -9.43 11.55 37.19
CA ARG A 187 -9.19 10.09 37.13
C ARG A 187 -7.91 9.66 36.40
N ASN A 188 -6.83 10.44 36.54
CA ASN A 188 -5.51 10.10 35.98
C ASN A 188 -5.58 9.75 34.48
N ILE A 189 -6.18 10.60 33.69
CA ILE A 189 -6.24 10.41 32.21
C ILE A 189 -4.85 10.61 31.65
N HIS A 190 -4.41 9.68 30.79
CA HIS A 190 -3.10 9.70 30.18
C HIS A 190 -3.13 10.43 28.82
N GLU A 191 -2.12 11.23 28.55
CA GLU A 191 -1.93 11.89 27.26
C GLU A 191 -1.92 10.86 26.11
N ALA A 192 -1.17 9.77 26.28
CA ALA A 192 -1.04 8.71 25.27
C ALA A 192 -2.39 8.18 24.76
N ASP A 193 -3.41 8.11 25.63
CA ASP A 193 -4.75 7.63 25.29
C ASP A 193 -5.54 8.67 24.50
N ILE A 194 -5.41 9.94 24.89
CA ILE A 194 -6.09 11.07 24.23
C ILE A 194 -5.56 11.19 22.78
N VAL A 195 -4.23 11.30 22.65
CA VAL A 195 -3.61 11.57 21.35
C VAL A 195 -3.77 10.40 20.40
N GLN A 196 -3.79 9.15 20.90
CA GLN A 196 -4.12 7.98 20.10
C GLN A 196 -5.51 8.08 19.46
N LYS A 197 -6.52 8.44 20.23
CA LYS A 197 -7.90 8.58 19.76
C LYS A 197 -8.02 9.68 18.70
N ILE A 198 -7.40 10.85 18.93
CA ILE A 198 -7.36 11.97 17.96
C ILE A 198 -6.68 11.53 16.67
N THR A 199 -5.53 10.87 16.77
CA THR A 199 -4.75 10.38 15.63
C THR A 199 -5.54 9.41 14.76
N ILE A 200 -6.23 8.45 15.35
CA ILE A 200 -7.06 7.48 14.60
C ILE A 200 -8.24 8.19 13.91
N LYS A 201 -8.91 9.14 14.58
CA LYS A 201 -10.01 9.92 14.00
C LYS A 201 -9.53 10.74 12.78
N LEU A 202 -8.39 11.44 12.92
CA LEU A 202 -7.78 12.18 11.83
C LEU A 202 -7.41 11.24 10.66
N GLY A 203 -6.80 10.12 10.94
CA GLY A 203 -6.41 9.17 9.91
C GLY A 203 -7.61 8.57 9.16
N ASN A 204 -8.72 8.32 9.84
CA ASN A 204 -9.96 7.86 9.21
C ASN A 204 -10.53 8.94 8.26
N LEU A 205 -10.52 10.22 8.66
CA LEU A 205 -10.92 11.34 7.80
C LEU A 205 -10.02 11.43 6.56
N LEU A 206 -8.71 11.40 6.74
CA LEU A 206 -7.76 11.48 5.64
C LEU A 206 -7.92 10.29 4.67
N LYS A 207 -8.01 9.05 5.18
CA LYS A 207 -8.25 7.84 4.36
C LYS A 207 -9.55 7.94 3.57
N SER A 208 -10.62 8.45 4.16
CA SER A 208 -11.92 8.63 3.48
C SER A 208 -11.86 9.60 2.30
N LYS A 209 -10.84 10.45 2.26
CA LYS A 209 -10.58 11.44 1.20
C LYS A 209 -9.48 11.03 0.22
N GLY A 210 -8.99 9.78 0.34
CA GLY A 210 -8.06 9.21 -0.62
C GLY A 210 -6.57 9.39 -0.29
N TYR A 211 -6.23 9.90 0.90
CA TYR A 211 -4.84 9.92 1.36
C TYR A 211 -4.37 8.53 1.79
N ASN A 212 -3.12 8.21 1.51
CA ASN A 212 -2.46 7.03 2.10
C ASN A 212 -1.99 7.41 3.52
N VAL A 213 -2.55 6.78 4.55
CA VAL A 213 -2.23 7.08 5.94
C VAL A 213 -1.56 5.89 6.61
N ILE A 214 -0.39 6.15 7.15
CA ILE A 214 0.42 5.22 7.93
C ILE A 214 0.54 5.77 9.34
N TYR A 215 0.48 4.90 10.34
CA TYR A 215 0.64 5.27 11.74
C TYR A 215 1.98 4.78 12.27
N THR A 216 2.63 5.56 13.12
CA THR A 216 3.79 5.09 13.89
C THR A 216 3.37 4.06 14.93
N ARG A 217 2.17 4.24 15.51
CA ARG A 217 1.45 3.24 16.32
C ARG A 217 -0.06 3.35 16.11
N ASP A 218 -0.74 2.22 16.04
CA ASP A 218 -2.20 2.12 15.88
C ASP A 218 -2.92 1.55 17.12
N LYS A 219 -2.14 1.14 18.13
CA LYS A 219 -2.60 0.57 19.40
C LYS A 219 -1.95 1.26 20.59
N ILE A 220 -2.61 1.20 21.74
CA ILE A 220 -2.18 1.87 22.97
C ILE A 220 -0.89 1.26 23.54
N ASP A 221 -0.73 -0.04 23.42
CA ASP A 221 0.42 -0.78 23.90
C ASP A 221 1.38 -1.09 22.77
N LEU A 222 2.66 -1.12 23.02
CA LEU A 222 3.55 -2.06 22.37
C LEU A 222 4.97 -1.66 22.10
N TYR A 223 5.43 -0.51 22.48
CA TYR A 223 6.84 -0.29 22.25
C TYR A 223 7.63 -0.41 23.55
N ASN A 224 8.37 -1.52 23.65
CA ASN A 224 9.39 -1.71 24.67
C ASN A 224 10.69 -1.15 24.10
N TYR A 225 10.79 0.19 24.04
CA TYR A 225 12.00 0.82 23.53
C TYR A 225 13.13 0.77 24.56
N PRO A 226 14.37 0.51 24.12
CA PRO A 226 15.53 0.52 25.01
C PRO A 226 15.85 1.93 25.55
N SER A 227 15.44 2.98 24.84
CA SER A 227 15.61 4.38 25.27
C SER A 227 14.58 5.30 24.61
N ILE A 228 14.37 6.51 25.18
CA ILE A 228 13.53 7.57 24.58
C ILE A 228 14.07 7.96 23.20
N THR A 229 15.38 8.09 23.05
CA THR A 229 16.01 8.46 21.77
C THR A 229 15.68 7.43 20.69
N GLN A 230 15.81 6.14 20.98
CA GLN A 230 15.48 5.06 20.03
C GLN A 230 14.01 5.11 19.63
N ASN A 231 13.11 5.37 20.59
CA ASN A 231 11.68 5.55 20.30
C ASN A 231 11.44 6.68 19.29
N LEU A 232 12.02 7.86 19.52
CA LEU A 232 11.87 9.01 18.63
C LEU A 232 12.47 8.76 17.26
N GLU A 233 13.60 8.06 17.19
CA GLU A 233 14.24 7.66 15.94
C GLU A 233 13.36 6.69 15.15
N ASP A 234 12.83 5.65 15.77
CA ASP A 234 11.95 4.68 15.11
C ASP A 234 10.68 5.33 14.56
N ARG A 235 10.08 6.29 15.29
CA ARG A 235 8.90 7.04 14.81
C ARG A 235 9.18 7.80 13.53
N ILE A 236 10.28 8.57 13.49
CA ILE A 236 10.59 9.37 12.29
C ILE A 236 11.12 8.51 11.14
N ASN A 237 11.77 7.37 11.43
CA ASN A 237 12.21 6.42 10.42
C ASN A 237 11.06 5.77 9.66
N VAL A 238 9.88 5.59 10.26
CA VAL A 238 8.66 5.18 9.54
C VAL A 238 8.39 6.14 8.39
N ALA A 239 8.44 7.45 8.61
CA ALA A 239 8.16 8.44 7.58
C ALA A 239 9.30 8.59 6.56
N ASN A 240 10.55 8.62 7.04
CA ASN A 240 11.72 8.82 6.21
C ASN A 240 11.95 7.65 5.23
N SER A 241 11.81 6.41 5.69
CA SER A 241 12.04 5.21 4.88
C SER A 241 11.08 5.07 3.68
N ILE A 242 9.85 5.51 3.85
CA ILE A 242 8.82 5.47 2.79
C ILE A 242 8.73 6.76 1.99
N LYS A 243 9.57 7.76 2.30
CA LYS A 243 9.52 9.11 1.69
C LYS A 243 8.11 9.70 1.74
N ALA A 244 7.54 9.76 2.94
CA ALA A 244 6.22 10.32 3.15
C ALA A 244 6.14 11.79 2.67
N ASP A 245 4.94 12.26 2.30
CA ASP A 245 4.71 13.65 1.91
C ASP A 245 4.50 14.57 3.11
N LEU A 246 4.16 14.01 4.27
CA LEU A 246 3.92 14.73 5.52
C LEU A 246 4.11 13.81 6.72
N PHE A 247 4.71 14.35 7.78
CA PHE A 247 4.73 13.75 9.12
C PHE A 247 4.03 14.68 10.11
N MET A 248 3.11 14.16 10.92
CA MET A 248 2.43 14.92 11.97
C MET A 248 2.42 14.14 13.27
N SER A 249 3.08 14.67 14.31
CA SER A 249 3.04 14.17 15.67
C SER A 249 1.96 14.91 16.46
N ILE A 250 1.12 14.18 17.18
CA ILE A 250 -0.03 14.70 17.93
C ILE A 250 0.23 14.47 19.40
N HIS A 251 0.21 15.56 20.18
CA HIS A 251 0.48 15.64 21.61
C HIS A 251 -0.59 16.44 22.37
N ALA A 252 -0.52 16.43 23.67
CA ALA A 252 -1.29 17.29 24.56
C ALA A 252 -0.39 17.70 25.73
N ASP A 253 -0.10 18.96 25.81
CA ASP A 253 0.87 19.61 26.68
C ASP A 253 0.58 19.43 28.19
N SER A 254 1.55 19.75 29.00
CA SER A 254 1.43 19.81 30.46
C SER A 254 2.30 20.93 31.02
N ALA A 255 1.83 21.59 32.06
CA ALA A 255 2.55 22.64 32.77
C ALA A 255 2.34 22.51 34.27
N ASP A 256 3.25 23.10 35.07
CA ASP A 256 3.12 23.17 36.51
C ASP A 256 1.87 23.95 36.90
N SER A 257 1.51 24.97 36.15
CA SER A 257 0.29 25.73 36.35
C SER A 257 -0.94 25.00 35.82
N SER A 258 -1.88 24.67 36.69
CA SER A 258 -3.18 24.08 36.31
C SER A 258 -4.08 25.06 35.51
N SER A 259 -3.69 26.34 35.40
CA SER A 259 -4.38 27.34 34.59
C SER A 259 -3.85 27.41 33.13
N ALA A 260 -2.71 26.77 32.85
CA ALA A 260 -2.20 26.69 31.49
C ALA A 260 -3.23 26.02 30.57
N ASN A 261 -3.46 26.61 29.42
CA ASN A 261 -4.48 26.13 28.46
C ASN A 261 -4.15 26.52 27.04
N GLY A 262 -4.83 25.88 26.12
CA GLY A 262 -4.77 26.24 24.70
C GLY A 262 -3.94 25.27 23.85
N TYR A 263 -3.70 25.63 22.62
CA TYR A 263 -3.09 24.79 21.58
C TYR A 263 -1.94 25.53 20.89
N GLY A 264 -0.99 24.76 20.37
CA GLY A 264 0.17 25.26 19.64
C GLY A 264 0.67 24.28 18.60
N ALA A 265 1.63 24.73 17.80
CA ALA A 265 2.28 23.85 16.84
C ALA A 265 3.78 24.17 16.73
N HIS A 266 4.59 23.12 16.76
CA HIS A 266 6.06 23.19 16.71
C HIS A 266 6.56 22.64 15.38
N TYR A 267 7.46 23.39 14.74
CA TYR A 267 8.20 22.97 13.56
C TYR A 267 9.72 23.15 13.77
N SER A 268 10.54 22.77 12.83
CA SER A 268 11.97 23.08 12.89
C SER A 268 12.43 23.63 11.56
N THR A 269 13.13 24.78 11.59
CA THR A 269 13.92 25.25 10.45
C THR A 269 15.20 24.46 10.29
N TYR A 270 15.81 24.04 11.41
CA TYR A 270 17.00 23.20 11.42
C TYR A 270 16.69 21.76 10.98
N ARG A 271 17.36 21.31 9.92
CA ARG A 271 17.17 19.98 9.32
C ARG A 271 18.53 19.32 9.04
N PRO A 272 19.18 18.67 10.05
CA PRO A 272 20.54 18.16 9.95
C PRO A 272 20.78 17.18 8.79
N ASN A 273 19.74 16.52 8.31
CA ASN A 273 19.82 15.53 7.24
C ASN A 273 19.44 16.08 5.85
N LEU A 274 19.20 17.38 5.74
CA LEU A 274 18.87 18.07 4.48
C LEU A 274 19.86 19.19 4.17
N ASP A 275 19.47 20.46 4.32
CA ASP A 275 20.33 21.62 4.08
C ASP A 275 20.62 22.32 5.39
N ASN A 276 21.88 22.66 5.60
CA ASN A 276 22.39 23.30 6.81
C ASN A 276 23.25 24.55 6.50
N SER A 277 23.06 25.17 5.33
CA SER A 277 23.89 26.28 4.88
C SER A 277 23.74 27.56 5.74
N GLY A 278 22.57 27.76 6.35
CA GLY A 278 22.24 28.91 7.19
C GLY A 278 22.15 28.64 8.69
N VAL A 279 22.65 27.47 9.16
CA VAL A 279 22.47 27.01 10.53
C VAL A 279 23.17 27.90 11.54
N TYR A 280 22.50 28.22 12.63
CA TYR A 280 23.04 28.91 13.79
C TYR A 280 22.39 28.39 15.08
N LYS A 281 23.01 28.71 16.23
CA LYS A 281 22.48 28.32 17.54
C LYS A 281 22.16 29.56 18.37
N GLU A 282 21.01 29.55 19.05
CA GLU A 282 20.61 30.57 20.01
C GLU A 282 20.11 29.87 21.28
N GLY A 283 20.79 30.09 22.40
CA GLY A 283 20.62 29.27 23.59
C GLY A 283 20.94 27.79 23.28
N ASP A 284 19.99 26.90 23.56
CA ASP A 284 20.13 25.46 23.29
C ASP A 284 19.38 25.03 22.04
N VAL A 285 18.78 25.96 21.28
CA VAL A 285 18.02 25.69 20.09
C VAL A 285 18.82 26.00 18.82
N TRP A 286 18.79 25.08 17.87
CA TRP A 286 19.35 25.24 16.52
C TRP A 286 18.27 25.73 15.56
N TYR A 287 18.64 26.69 14.72
CA TYR A 287 17.82 27.34 13.71
C TYR A 287 18.55 27.35 12.37
N ASP A 288 17.81 27.66 11.30
CA ASP A 288 18.38 27.88 9.98
C ASP A 288 17.83 29.19 9.38
N ARG A 289 18.74 30.09 8.91
CA ARG A 289 18.38 31.35 8.25
C ARG A 289 17.96 31.14 6.78
N THR A 290 18.36 30.01 6.19
CA THR A 290 18.04 29.63 4.81
C THR A 290 17.33 28.28 4.77
N PRO A 291 16.14 28.15 5.41
CA PRO A 291 15.49 26.88 5.61
C PRO A 291 15.15 26.20 4.29
N CYS A 292 15.31 24.89 4.22
CA CYS A 292 14.91 24.08 3.07
C CYS A 292 13.37 24.09 2.87
N ASP A 293 12.92 23.67 1.68
CA ASP A 293 11.49 23.64 1.31
C ASP A 293 10.63 22.83 2.29
N ALA A 294 11.14 21.71 2.81
CA ALA A 294 10.43 20.92 3.81
C ALA A 294 10.18 21.70 5.11
N ALA A 295 11.17 22.48 5.56
CA ALA A 295 11.06 23.32 6.76
C ALA A 295 10.09 24.50 6.55
N LEU A 296 10.17 25.15 5.39
CA LEU A 296 9.25 26.24 5.04
C LEU A 296 7.79 25.76 4.98
N LYS A 297 7.53 24.59 4.38
CA LYS A 297 6.21 23.98 4.36
C LYS A 297 5.74 23.54 5.75
N SER A 298 6.67 23.14 6.63
CA SER A 298 6.35 22.84 8.04
C SER A 298 5.85 24.08 8.79
N LYS A 299 6.50 25.23 8.59
CA LYS A 299 6.06 26.51 9.15
C LYS A 299 4.65 26.90 8.65
N VAL A 300 4.41 26.74 7.33
CA VAL A 300 3.08 27.00 6.74
C VAL A 300 2.02 26.08 7.36
N LEU A 301 2.31 24.77 7.47
CA LEU A 301 1.41 23.82 8.10
C LEU A 301 1.10 24.17 9.55
N SER A 302 2.11 24.51 10.35
CA SER A 302 1.93 24.94 11.74
C SER A 302 0.98 26.14 11.85
N GLN A 303 1.16 27.13 10.96
CA GLN A 303 0.26 28.31 10.92
C GLN A 303 -1.18 27.94 10.52
N LEU A 304 -1.35 27.05 9.54
CA LEU A 304 -2.66 26.55 9.13
C LEU A 304 -3.36 25.80 10.28
N ILE A 305 -2.63 25.01 11.06
CA ILE A 305 -3.16 24.25 12.19
C ILE A 305 -3.70 25.20 13.26
N VAL A 306 -2.88 26.16 13.73
CA VAL A 306 -3.33 27.07 14.80
C VAL A 306 -4.48 27.97 14.34
N ASN A 307 -4.52 28.34 13.06
CA ASN A 307 -5.63 29.10 12.46
C ASN A 307 -6.93 28.26 12.45
N GLU A 308 -6.85 27.00 12.05
CA GLU A 308 -8.02 26.10 12.04
C GLU A 308 -8.53 25.84 13.46
N MET A 309 -7.62 25.58 14.41
CA MET A 309 -7.98 25.28 15.78
C MET A 309 -8.58 26.47 16.54
N SER A 310 -8.36 27.71 16.10
CA SER A 310 -8.87 28.92 16.74
C SER A 310 -10.39 28.90 16.97
N SER A 311 -11.12 28.22 16.09
CA SER A 311 -12.58 28.09 16.21
C SER A 311 -13.05 27.13 17.31
N LEU A 312 -12.14 26.36 17.93
CA LEU A 312 -12.45 25.45 19.04
C LEU A 312 -12.45 26.13 20.40
N GLY A 313 -12.02 27.40 20.46
CA GLY A 313 -11.76 28.14 21.70
C GLY A 313 -10.44 27.73 22.34
N GLY A 314 -10.17 28.28 23.54
CA GLY A 314 -8.86 28.14 24.19
C GLY A 314 -7.83 29.16 23.73
N SER A 315 -6.68 29.20 24.39
CA SER A 315 -5.60 30.14 24.10
C SER A 315 -4.81 29.66 22.85
N ASN A 316 -4.71 30.51 21.83
CA ASN A 316 -3.78 30.23 20.73
C ASN A 316 -2.36 30.59 21.19
N ARG A 317 -1.53 29.58 21.39
CA ARG A 317 -0.12 29.72 21.81
C ARG A 317 0.82 29.98 20.61
N GLY A 318 0.29 29.98 19.41
CA GLY A 318 1.04 30.27 18.17
C GLY A 318 1.80 29.08 17.64
N ILE A 319 2.79 29.44 16.83
CA ILE A 319 3.73 28.46 16.24
C ILE A 319 5.15 28.74 16.78
N GLU A 320 5.90 27.69 17.00
CA GLU A 320 7.26 27.79 17.53
C GLU A 320 8.26 27.04 16.63
N ASP A 321 9.36 27.73 16.30
CA ASP A 321 10.50 27.09 15.66
C ASP A 321 11.37 26.47 16.77
N HIS A 322 11.27 25.14 16.90
CA HIS A 322 11.93 24.40 17.95
C HIS A 322 12.51 23.09 17.40
N ASN A 323 13.76 22.77 17.75
CA ASN A 323 14.47 21.62 17.23
C ASN A 323 14.09 20.28 17.90
N LEU A 324 12.79 20.01 18.05
CA LEU A 324 12.31 18.73 18.54
C LEU A 324 12.81 17.58 17.65
N TYR A 325 13.09 16.43 18.26
CA TYR A 325 13.75 15.32 17.56
C TYR A 325 13.02 14.90 16.26
N VAL A 326 11.70 14.65 16.35
CA VAL A 326 10.91 14.17 15.23
C VAL A 326 10.70 15.21 14.13
N THR A 327 10.64 16.51 14.49
CA THR A 327 10.50 17.56 13.48
C THR A 327 11.81 17.89 12.78
N ARG A 328 12.96 17.97 13.52
CA ARG A 328 14.25 18.30 12.91
C ARG A 328 14.84 17.18 12.05
N ASN A 329 14.56 15.90 12.38
CA ASN A 329 15.09 14.74 11.64
C ASN A 329 14.19 14.26 10.50
N ALA A 330 13.05 14.91 10.27
CA ALA A 330 12.16 14.60 9.17
C ALA A 330 12.72 15.07 7.82
N LEU A 331 12.62 14.23 6.79
CA LEU A 331 13.02 14.56 5.41
C LEU A 331 11.89 15.21 4.59
N MET A 332 10.72 15.39 5.18
CA MET A 332 9.52 15.98 4.59
C MET A 332 8.96 17.08 5.49
N PRO A 333 7.93 17.84 5.06
CA PRO A 333 7.17 18.72 5.95
C PRO A 333 6.71 17.97 7.20
N SER A 334 6.96 18.54 8.39
CA SER A 334 6.69 17.89 9.67
C SER A 334 6.28 18.88 10.74
N VAL A 335 5.37 18.49 11.60
CA VAL A 335 4.86 19.31 12.70
C VAL A 335 4.59 18.44 13.93
N LEU A 336 4.81 19.00 15.12
CA LEU A 336 4.27 18.50 16.38
C LEU A 336 3.17 19.44 16.83
N VAL A 337 1.99 18.91 17.12
CA VAL A 337 0.79 19.67 17.51
C VAL A 337 0.45 19.40 18.96
N GLU A 338 0.40 20.47 19.76
CA GLU A 338 -0.14 20.43 21.11
C GLU A 338 -1.64 20.79 21.05
N THR A 339 -2.48 19.83 21.38
CA THR A 339 -3.94 19.93 21.19
C THR A 339 -4.68 20.51 22.38
N GLY A 340 -4.00 20.75 23.50
CA GLY A 340 -4.51 21.27 24.77
C GLY A 340 -3.62 20.84 25.91
N PHE A 341 -4.03 21.11 27.16
CA PHE A 341 -3.25 20.80 28.37
C PHE A 341 -3.89 19.69 29.21
N VAL A 342 -3.13 18.59 29.40
CA VAL A 342 -3.53 17.46 30.27
C VAL A 342 -3.52 17.88 31.74
N SER A 343 -2.65 18.81 32.16
CA SER A 343 -2.57 19.38 33.51
C SER A 343 -3.74 20.30 33.85
N ASN A 344 -4.57 20.72 32.91
CA ASN A 344 -5.74 21.55 33.13
C ASN A 344 -7.02 20.69 33.19
N ASP A 345 -7.68 20.63 34.32
CA ASP A 345 -8.86 19.80 34.55
C ASP A 345 -10.03 20.10 33.60
N THR A 346 -10.19 21.34 33.17
CA THR A 346 -11.22 21.72 32.21
C THR A 346 -10.87 21.25 30.79
N GLU A 347 -9.62 21.44 30.38
CA GLU A 347 -9.18 21.02 29.03
C GLU A 347 -9.09 19.49 28.88
N VAL A 348 -8.55 18.79 29.88
CA VAL A 348 -8.45 17.32 29.81
C VAL A 348 -9.81 16.64 29.74
N ARG A 349 -10.86 17.19 30.37
CA ARG A 349 -12.24 16.68 30.21
C ARG A 349 -12.74 16.84 28.75
N LYS A 350 -12.45 18.00 28.14
CA LYS A 350 -12.77 18.22 26.72
C LYS A 350 -11.97 17.29 25.84
N LEU A 351 -10.64 17.23 25.98
CA LEU A 351 -9.74 16.38 25.25
C LEU A 351 -10.11 14.89 25.32
N ASN A 352 -10.64 14.44 26.46
CA ASN A 352 -11.10 13.06 26.62
C ASN A 352 -12.53 12.82 26.12
N SER A 353 -13.22 13.84 25.57
CA SER A 353 -14.55 13.65 24.99
C SER A 353 -14.48 13.30 23.51
N ASP A 354 -15.29 12.34 23.07
CA ASP A 354 -15.34 11.88 21.68
C ASP A 354 -15.69 13.02 20.71
N SER A 355 -16.62 13.87 21.08
CA SER A 355 -17.07 15.02 20.29
C SER A 355 -15.93 16.02 20.04
N TYR A 356 -15.16 16.37 21.08
CA TYR A 356 -14.08 17.35 20.95
C TYR A 356 -12.89 16.76 20.14
N GLN A 357 -12.57 15.48 20.35
CA GLN A 357 -11.57 14.77 19.55
C GLN A 357 -11.93 14.74 18.07
N ASN A 358 -13.21 14.56 17.70
CA ASN A 358 -13.68 14.64 16.33
C ASN A 358 -13.51 16.06 15.76
N GLN A 359 -13.76 17.09 16.56
CA GLN A 359 -13.56 18.49 16.15
C GLN A 359 -12.08 18.78 15.90
N ILE A 360 -11.19 18.38 16.82
CA ILE A 360 -9.73 18.51 16.62
C ILE A 360 -9.31 17.80 15.32
N ALA A 361 -9.69 16.54 15.14
CA ALA A 361 -9.37 15.78 13.96
C ALA A 361 -9.84 16.46 12.65
N GLN A 362 -11.03 17.06 12.66
CA GLN A 362 -11.54 17.83 11.51
C GLN A 362 -10.70 19.08 11.23
N LYS A 363 -10.22 19.78 12.28
CA LYS A 363 -9.38 20.98 12.09
C LYS A 363 -8.00 20.62 11.54
N LEU A 364 -7.38 19.57 12.05
CA LEU A 364 -6.13 19.06 11.54
C LEU A 364 -6.26 18.57 10.08
N TYR A 365 -7.35 17.87 9.76
CA TYR A 365 -7.67 17.50 8.38
C TYR A 365 -7.77 18.73 7.45
N ASN A 366 -8.47 19.79 7.88
CA ASN A 366 -8.60 21.01 7.07
C ASN A 366 -7.23 21.65 6.82
N ALA A 367 -6.36 21.71 7.82
CA ALA A 367 -5.01 22.26 7.69
C ALA A 367 -4.18 21.47 6.67
N VAL A 368 -4.19 20.13 6.78
CA VAL A 368 -3.49 19.24 5.84
C VAL A 368 -3.99 19.42 4.40
N THR A 369 -5.30 19.46 4.20
CA THR A 369 -5.87 19.62 2.86
C THR A 369 -5.56 20.98 2.25
N LYS A 370 -5.53 22.04 3.06
CA LYS A 370 -5.09 23.38 2.62
C LYS A 370 -3.62 23.37 2.18
N LEU A 371 -2.72 22.75 2.97
CA LEU A 371 -1.31 22.64 2.61
C LEU A 371 -1.13 21.97 1.24
N PHE A 372 -1.82 20.84 0.98
CA PHE A 372 -1.68 20.10 -0.26
C PHE A 372 -2.43 20.72 -1.45
N SER A 373 -3.21 21.77 -1.23
CA SER A 373 -3.89 22.54 -2.30
C SER A 373 -3.12 23.79 -2.74
N MET A 374 -2.05 24.17 -2.03
CA MET A 374 -1.12 25.25 -2.38
C MET A 374 -0.09 24.77 -3.42
#